data_b8b7b65ee60bbfe58e090fe0ae0519a1
#
_entry.id   b8b7b65ee60bbfe58e090fe0ae0519a1
#
_cell.length_a   1.000
_cell.length_b   1.000
_cell.length_c   1.000
_cell.angle_alpha   90.00
_cell.angle_beta   90.00
_cell.angle_gamma   90.00
#
_symmetry.space_group_name_H-M   'P 1'
#
loop_
_entity.id
_entity.type
_entity.pdbx_description
1 polymer ?
#
loop_
_entity_poly.entity_id
_entity_poly.type
_entity_poly.pdbx_seq_one_letter_code
_entity_poly.pdbx_strand_id
1 'polypeptide(L)'
;MPEGGILLDLTSCRDWGMVQDAIRRAFGFPAHYGENWDAMWDCLTDLFWVTDDRHIVVRGLDALPLDLRAYAEPLRQVLEDLRTRCPRLRVTYC
;
A
#
# COMPACT_ATOMS: atom_id res chain seq x y z
N MET A 1 13.99 -8.39 6.25
CA MET A 1 13.38 -8.11 4.96
C MET A 1 14.44 -7.81 3.92
N PRO A 2 14.28 -8.30 2.67
CA PRO A 2 15.27 -7.96 1.65
C PRO A 2 15.29 -6.46 1.38
N GLU A 3 16.43 -5.98 0.94
CA GLU A 3 16.59 -4.59 0.56
C GLU A 3 15.60 -4.23 -0.53
N GLY A 4 14.96 -3.08 -0.40
CA GLY A 4 13.91 -2.64 -1.32
C GLY A 4 12.52 -3.21 -1.04
N GLY A 5 12.39 -4.06 -0.03
CA GLY A 5 11.10 -4.61 0.36
C GLY A 5 10.29 -3.66 1.23
N ILE A 6 8.97 -3.69 1.05
CA ILE A 6 8.04 -2.90 1.87
C ILE A 6 7.00 -3.85 2.44
N LEU A 7 6.85 -3.83 3.75
CA LEU A 7 5.80 -4.60 4.41
C LEU A 7 4.67 -3.66 4.84
N LEU A 8 3.49 -3.88 4.27
CA LEU A 8 2.28 -3.21 4.70
C LEU A 8 1.46 -4.20 5.52
N ASP A 9 1.52 -4.06 6.83
CA ASP A 9 0.84 -4.97 7.75
C ASP A 9 -0.46 -4.33 8.25
N LEU A 10 -1.58 -4.92 7.87
CA LEU A 10 -2.92 -4.44 8.21
C LEU A 10 -3.58 -5.28 9.32
N THR A 11 -2.85 -6.25 9.88
CA THR A 11 -3.45 -7.20 10.82
C THR A 11 -3.99 -6.57 12.09
N SER A 12 -3.46 -5.43 12.51
CA SER A 12 -3.93 -4.73 13.70
C SER A 12 -4.83 -3.54 13.41
N CYS A 13 -5.16 -3.30 12.15
CA CYS A 13 -6.02 -2.18 11.78
C CYS A 13 -7.47 -2.45 12.19
N ARG A 14 -8.12 -1.45 12.80
CA ARG A 14 -9.49 -1.55 13.27
C ARG A 14 -10.43 -0.54 12.63
N ASP A 15 -9.88 0.48 11.99
CA ASP A 15 -10.66 1.50 11.28
C ASP A 15 -9.87 2.00 10.08
N TRP A 16 -10.54 2.79 9.24
CA TRP A 16 -9.91 3.29 8.01
C TRP A 16 -8.73 4.22 8.29
N GLY A 17 -8.78 4.98 9.37
CA GLY A 17 -7.67 5.84 9.76
C GLY A 17 -6.41 5.05 10.06
N MET A 18 -6.55 3.89 10.72
CA MET A 18 -5.43 3.00 10.99
C MET A 18 -4.88 2.40 9.70
N VAL A 19 -5.76 2.06 8.74
CA VAL A 19 -5.32 1.57 7.44
C VAL A 19 -4.48 2.62 6.71
N GLN A 20 -4.94 3.86 6.66
CA GLN A 20 -4.21 4.94 6.00
C GLN A 20 -2.90 5.27 6.72
N ASP A 21 -2.90 5.23 8.05
CA ASP A 21 -1.68 5.45 8.82
C ASP A 21 -0.66 4.33 8.57
N ALA A 22 -1.09 3.09 8.48
CA ALA A 22 -0.22 1.96 8.15
C ALA A 22 0.40 2.14 6.76
N ILE A 23 -0.39 2.58 5.79
CA ILE A 23 0.09 2.89 4.44
C ILE A 23 1.15 3.98 4.48
N ARG A 24 0.86 5.08 5.16
CA ARG A 24 1.80 6.19 5.27
C ARG A 24 3.14 5.75 5.86
N ARG A 25 3.09 4.96 6.92
CA ARG A 25 4.31 4.48 7.60
C ARG A 25 5.08 3.47 6.76
N ALA A 26 4.37 2.54 6.14
CA ALA A 26 5.01 1.48 5.36
C ALA A 26 5.76 2.03 4.14
N PHE A 27 5.18 3.03 3.48
CA PHE A 27 5.77 3.61 2.28
C PHE A 27 6.61 4.86 2.55
N GLY A 28 6.63 5.34 3.79
CA GLY A 28 7.39 6.54 4.13
C GLY A 28 6.81 7.82 3.55
N PHE A 29 5.49 7.88 3.42
CA PHE A 29 4.83 9.07 2.88
C PHE A 29 4.98 10.25 3.84
N PRO A 30 5.00 11.49 3.31
CA PRO A 30 5.16 12.67 4.15
C PRO A 30 3.96 12.89 5.07
N ALA A 31 4.15 13.72 6.10
CA ALA A 31 3.10 14.02 7.07
C ALA A 31 1.87 14.67 6.43
N HIS A 32 2.05 15.34 5.29
CA HIS A 32 0.94 15.96 4.58
C HIS A 32 0.21 15.03 3.59
N TYR A 33 0.51 13.74 3.67
CA TYR A 33 -0.22 12.75 2.88
C TYR A 33 -1.72 12.88 3.15
N GLY A 34 -2.51 12.96 2.06
CA GLY A 34 -3.93 13.28 2.14
C GLY A 34 -4.86 12.16 2.61
N GLU A 35 -4.31 11.01 2.97
CA GLU A 35 -5.04 9.86 3.52
C GLU A 35 -6.25 9.43 2.67
N ASN A 36 -6.08 9.44 1.35
CA ASN A 36 -7.06 8.91 0.40
C ASN A 36 -6.33 8.18 -0.72
N TRP A 37 -7.12 7.45 -1.52
CA TRP A 37 -6.54 6.59 -2.55
C TRP A 37 -5.85 7.38 -3.67
N ASP A 38 -6.37 8.56 -4.00
CA ASP A 38 -5.74 9.43 -5.00
C ASP A 38 -4.40 9.95 -4.52
N ALA A 39 -4.33 10.37 -3.26
CA ALA A 39 -3.07 10.82 -2.66
C ALA A 39 -2.07 9.65 -2.58
N MET A 40 -2.55 8.45 -2.28
CA MET A 40 -1.71 7.25 -2.28
C MET A 40 -1.11 7.01 -3.66
N TRP A 41 -1.93 7.09 -4.70
CA TRP A 41 -1.47 6.92 -6.07
C TRP A 41 -0.39 7.93 -6.42
N ASP A 42 -0.63 9.21 -6.10
CA ASP A 42 0.33 10.27 -6.38
C ASP A 42 1.66 10.04 -5.67
N CYS A 43 1.61 9.68 -4.39
CA CYS A 43 2.82 9.41 -3.61
C CYS A 43 3.56 8.18 -4.12
N LEU A 44 2.83 7.12 -4.48
CA LEU A 44 3.44 5.89 -4.99
C LEU A 44 4.09 6.09 -6.35
N THR A 45 3.46 6.85 -7.24
CA THR A 45 4.05 7.11 -8.55
C THR A 45 5.31 7.96 -8.43
N ASP A 46 5.36 8.86 -7.47
CA ASP A 46 6.57 9.61 -7.16
C ASP A 46 7.67 8.70 -6.61
N LEU A 47 7.31 7.80 -5.69
CA LEU A 47 8.27 6.93 -5.02
C LEU A 47 8.83 5.85 -5.94
N PHE A 48 7.99 5.24 -6.76
CA PHE A 48 8.37 4.09 -7.58
C PHE A 48 8.66 4.41 -9.04
N TRP A 49 8.45 5.63 -9.44
CA TRP A 49 8.59 6.03 -10.84
C TRP A 49 9.97 5.71 -11.42
N VAL A 50 10.99 5.87 -10.62
CA VAL A 50 12.38 5.69 -11.04
C VAL A 50 13.10 4.55 -10.34
N THR A 51 12.41 3.80 -9.49
CA THR A 51 13.06 2.70 -8.74
C THR A 51 12.69 1.36 -9.33
N ASP A 52 13.68 0.46 -9.34
CA ASP A 52 13.56 -0.87 -9.90
C ASP A 52 13.43 -1.90 -8.77
N ASP A 53 12.93 -3.08 -9.10
CA ASP A 53 12.99 -4.28 -8.24
C ASP A 53 12.49 -4.06 -6.80
N ARG A 54 11.32 -3.45 -6.68
CA ARG A 54 10.65 -3.33 -5.39
C ARG A 54 9.70 -4.50 -5.16
N HIS A 55 9.56 -4.90 -3.91
CA HIS A 55 8.60 -5.92 -3.51
C HIS A 55 7.74 -5.38 -2.38
N ILE A 56 6.43 -5.33 -2.61
CA ILE A 56 5.46 -4.92 -1.61
C ILE A 56 4.75 -6.17 -1.10
N VAL A 57 4.78 -6.38 0.20
CA VAL A 57 4.03 -7.45 0.85
C VAL A 57 2.88 -6.82 1.63
N VAL A 58 1.66 -7.18 1.27
CA VAL A 58 0.45 -6.72 1.97
C VAL A 58 -0.04 -7.87 2.83
N ARG A 59 -0.04 -7.65 4.14
CA ARG A 59 -0.40 -8.67 5.08
C ARG A 59 -1.70 -8.32 5.79
N GLY A 60 -2.60 -9.28 5.87
CA GLY A 60 -3.82 -9.13 6.65
C GLY A 60 -4.97 -8.45 5.96
N LEU A 61 -4.87 -8.15 4.66
CA LEU A 61 -5.95 -7.50 3.92
C LEU A 61 -7.24 -8.32 3.97
N ASP A 62 -7.14 -9.62 3.73
CA ASP A 62 -8.31 -10.50 3.70
C ASP A 62 -8.81 -10.87 5.12
N ALA A 63 -8.03 -10.55 6.14
CA ALA A 63 -8.39 -10.80 7.53
C ALA A 63 -9.07 -9.60 8.21
N LEU A 64 -9.22 -8.49 7.50
CA LEU A 64 -9.88 -7.31 8.04
C LEU A 64 -11.37 -7.57 8.27
N PRO A 65 -12.00 -6.87 9.23
CA PRO A 65 -13.46 -6.91 9.36
C PRO A 65 -14.12 -6.57 8.03
N LEU A 66 -15.30 -7.13 7.78
CA LEU A 66 -15.94 -7.08 6.48
C LEU A 66 -16.10 -5.67 5.91
N ASP A 67 -16.58 -4.74 6.71
CA ASP A 67 -16.76 -3.35 6.29
C ASP A 67 -15.44 -2.64 6.04
N LEU A 68 -14.43 -2.92 6.86
CA LEU A 68 -13.11 -2.34 6.67
C LEU A 68 -12.40 -2.96 5.45
N ARG A 69 -12.62 -4.24 5.20
CA ARG A 69 -12.10 -4.90 4.01
C ARG A 69 -12.69 -4.29 2.74
N ALA A 70 -13.98 -3.99 2.75
CA ALA A 70 -14.62 -3.29 1.63
C ALA A 70 -14.02 -1.91 1.43
N TYR A 71 -13.76 -1.17 2.49
CA TYR A 71 -13.09 0.13 2.42
C TYR A 71 -11.69 -0.01 1.80
N ALA A 72 -10.97 -1.06 2.15
CA ALA A 72 -9.57 -1.24 1.73
C ALA A 72 -9.43 -1.86 0.33
N GLU A 73 -10.52 -2.27 -0.30
CA GLU A 73 -10.47 -2.88 -1.63
C GLU A 73 -9.76 -2.02 -2.69
N PRO A 74 -9.94 -0.69 -2.72
CA PRO A 74 -9.20 0.17 -3.66
C PRO A 74 -7.68 0.09 -3.51
N LEU A 75 -7.17 -0.32 -2.36
CA LEU A 75 -5.74 -0.54 -2.17
C LEU A 75 -5.21 -1.55 -3.18
N ARG A 76 -5.93 -2.65 -3.35
CA ARG A 76 -5.56 -3.69 -4.31
C ARG A 76 -5.50 -3.13 -5.72
N GLN A 77 -6.50 -2.33 -6.09
CA GLN A 77 -6.54 -1.73 -7.42
C GLN A 77 -5.39 -0.74 -7.63
N VAL A 78 -5.10 0.08 -6.64
CA VAL A 78 -3.98 1.03 -6.71
C VAL A 78 -2.66 0.29 -6.94
N LEU A 79 -2.43 -0.79 -6.19
CA LEU A 79 -1.19 -1.56 -6.33
C LEU A 79 -1.10 -2.27 -7.68
N GLU A 80 -2.21 -2.80 -8.19
CA GLU A 80 -2.23 -3.43 -9.51
C GLU A 80 -1.97 -2.42 -10.62
N ASP A 81 -2.53 -1.22 -10.53
CA ASP A 81 -2.26 -0.16 -11.49
C ASP A 81 -0.79 0.26 -11.43
N LEU A 82 -0.22 0.28 -10.24
CA LEU A 82 1.20 0.61 -10.07
C LEU A 82 2.09 -0.45 -10.75
N ARG A 83 1.72 -1.72 -10.64
CA ARG A 83 2.45 -2.80 -11.32
C ARG A 83 2.47 -2.65 -12.83
N THR A 84 1.39 -2.12 -13.39
CA THR A 84 1.31 -1.84 -14.83
C THR A 84 2.35 -0.81 -15.25
N ARG A 85 2.59 0.19 -14.39
CA ARG A 85 3.58 1.23 -14.66
C ARG A 85 5.01 0.80 -14.31
N CYS A 86 5.14 -0.09 -13.34
CA CYS A 86 6.44 -0.54 -12.85
C CYS A 86 6.56 -2.05 -13.05
N PRO A 87 6.97 -2.53 -14.24
CA PRO A 87 6.96 -3.96 -14.54
C PRO A 87 7.81 -4.82 -13.61
N ARG A 88 8.79 -4.22 -12.95
CA ARG A 88 9.65 -4.96 -12.00
C ARG A 88 9.09 -5.01 -10.59
N LEU A 89 8.02 -4.27 -10.33
CA LEU A 89 7.39 -4.28 -9.02
C LEU A 89 6.68 -5.60 -8.79
N ARG A 90 6.90 -6.18 -7.62
CA ARG A 90 6.17 -7.38 -7.20
C ARG A 90 5.29 -7.04 -6.01
N VAL A 91 4.08 -7.57 -6.02
CA VAL A 91 3.13 -7.38 -4.91
C VAL A 91 2.65 -8.76 -4.46
N THR A 92 2.78 -9.04 -3.19
CA THR A 92 2.33 -10.29 -2.59
C THR A 92 1.28 -9.99 -1.51
N TYR A 93 0.21 -10.75 -1.51
CA TYR A 93 -0.85 -10.65 -0.50
C TYR A 93 -0.81 -11.91 0.37
N CYS A 94 -0.78 -11.72 1.68
CA CYS A 94 -0.74 -12.87 2.60
C CYS A 94 -1.50 -12.63 3.91
#